data_b3ec5ac101772a4863e5cb1fa81b29a6
#
_entry.id   b3ec5ac101772a4863e5cb1fa81b29a6
#
_cell.length_a   1.000
_cell.length_b   1.000
_cell.length_c   1.000
_cell.angle_alpha   90.00
_cell.angle_beta   90.00
_cell.angle_gamma   90.00
#
_symmetry.space_group_name_H-M   'P 1'
#
loop_
_entity.id
_entity.type
_entity.pdbx_description
1 polymer ?
#
loop_
_entity_poly.entity_id
_entity_poly.type
_entity_poly.pdbx_seq_one_letter_code
_entity_poly.pdbx_strand_id
1 'polypeptide(L)'
;VVPESLPEERRHPGGIPRFFHGLVQVVRIRPFVGFMLTNAFSSFCMFGYISNATYVLQGPLGLSPMAFAWVFAFNALLSTGFALVNVRLISHFTPRTLIITGLTIAATGVVMLTISTFLLDLPLILTCVGFALIMTANAFIFGNSGAQAMSEAREHAGTASSVMGVLQSIANGIAAPLATSGGDSAVPMVLVMMVGSVGAWFAFWVIARGGKHTPRHLSLD
;
A
#
# COMPACT_ATOMS: atom_id res chain seq x y z
N VAL A 1 -20.23 -20.16 -17.70
CA VAL A 1 -18.88 -20.59 -18.13
C VAL A 1 -18.37 -19.49 -19.03
N VAL A 2 -17.32 -18.77 -18.59
CA VAL A 2 -16.67 -17.75 -19.42
C VAL A 2 -15.73 -18.48 -20.36
N PRO A 3 -15.85 -18.33 -21.70
CA PRO A 3 -14.93 -18.95 -22.63
C PRO A 3 -13.52 -18.37 -22.47
N GLU A 4 -12.52 -19.23 -22.57
CA GLU A 4 -11.11 -18.83 -22.55
C GLU A 4 -10.81 -17.89 -23.71
N SER A 5 -10.40 -16.67 -23.41
CA SER A 5 -10.14 -15.63 -24.41
C SER A 5 -8.75 -15.71 -25.07
N LEU A 6 -7.85 -16.56 -24.53
CA LEU A 6 -6.50 -16.70 -25.05
C LEU A 6 -6.49 -17.77 -26.17
N PRO A 7 -6.04 -17.43 -27.41
CA PRO A 7 -5.87 -18.39 -28.50
C PRO A 7 -4.97 -19.56 -28.08
N GLU A 8 -5.30 -20.77 -28.51
CA GLU A 8 -4.55 -22.00 -28.14
C GLU A 8 -3.05 -21.92 -28.42
N GLU A 9 -2.66 -21.26 -29.51
CA GLU A 9 -1.26 -21.03 -29.92
C GLU A 9 -0.47 -20.18 -28.91
N ARG A 10 -1.16 -19.36 -28.11
CA ARG A 10 -0.56 -18.51 -27.06
C ARG A 10 -0.71 -19.11 -25.65
N ARG A 11 -1.41 -20.24 -25.54
CA ARG A 11 -1.51 -20.97 -24.29
C ARG A 11 -0.19 -21.68 -24.02
N HIS A 12 0.54 -21.20 -23.06
CA HIS A 12 1.75 -21.86 -22.64
C HIS A 12 1.41 -23.06 -21.74
N PRO A 13 1.94 -24.27 -22.00
CA PRO A 13 1.76 -25.39 -21.08
C PRO A 13 2.30 -24.98 -19.71
N GLY A 14 1.41 -24.93 -18.71
CA GLY A 14 1.73 -24.59 -17.34
C GLY A 14 2.66 -25.64 -16.72
N GLY A 15 3.33 -25.29 -15.63
CA GLY A 15 4.15 -26.22 -14.85
C GLY A 15 4.92 -25.49 -13.77
N ILE A 16 5.12 -26.16 -12.64
CA ILE A 16 5.86 -25.64 -11.48
C ILE A 16 7.27 -25.10 -11.88
N PRO A 17 8.07 -25.80 -12.72
CA PRO A 17 9.38 -25.27 -13.11
C PRO A 17 9.31 -23.94 -13.86
N ARG A 18 8.28 -23.75 -14.69
CA ARG A 18 8.10 -22.52 -15.48
C ARG A 18 7.66 -21.36 -14.61
N PHE A 19 6.85 -21.63 -13.59
CA PHE A 19 6.49 -20.64 -12.58
C PHE A 19 7.74 -20.13 -11.85
N PHE A 20 8.62 -21.01 -11.40
CA PHE A 20 9.87 -20.60 -10.74
C PHE A 20 10.80 -19.84 -11.67
N HIS A 21 10.86 -20.22 -12.95
CA HIS A 21 11.64 -19.48 -13.94
C HIS A 21 11.09 -18.05 -14.13
N GLY A 22 9.78 -17.90 -14.29
CA GLY A 22 9.11 -16.60 -14.36
C GLY A 22 9.31 -15.77 -13.07
N LEU A 23 9.27 -16.41 -11.90
CA LEU A 23 9.55 -15.77 -10.60
C LEU A 23 10.95 -15.14 -10.59
N VAL A 24 11.98 -15.91 -10.97
CA VAL A 24 13.37 -15.42 -11.02
C VAL A 24 13.51 -14.27 -12.03
N GLN A 25 12.83 -14.34 -13.16
CA GLN A 25 12.88 -13.27 -14.16
C GLN A 25 12.25 -11.99 -13.65
N VAL A 26 11.07 -12.08 -13.04
CA VAL A 26 10.32 -10.92 -12.52
C VAL A 26 11.08 -10.25 -11.38
N VAL A 27 11.66 -11.02 -10.45
CA VAL A 27 12.43 -10.47 -9.31
C VAL A 27 13.76 -9.81 -9.76
N ARG A 28 14.26 -10.13 -10.95
CA ARG A 28 15.45 -9.45 -11.51
C ARG A 28 15.14 -8.06 -12.09
N ILE A 29 13.87 -7.75 -12.35
CA ILE A 29 13.45 -6.44 -12.86
C ILE A 29 13.43 -5.44 -11.69
N ARG A 30 14.53 -4.69 -11.50
CA ARG A 30 14.68 -3.74 -10.38
C ARG A 30 13.50 -2.79 -10.21
N PRO A 31 12.98 -2.10 -11.26
CA PRO A 31 11.82 -1.22 -11.11
C PRO A 31 10.57 -1.95 -10.62
N PHE A 32 10.29 -3.17 -11.14
CA PHE A 32 9.19 -4.00 -10.65
C PHE A 32 9.32 -4.25 -9.15
N VAL A 33 10.48 -4.72 -8.70
CA VAL A 33 10.74 -5.00 -7.28
C VAL A 33 10.56 -3.74 -6.44
N GLY A 34 11.03 -2.59 -6.92
CA GLY A 34 10.87 -1.31 -6.22
C GLY A 34 9.40 -0.93 -6.01
N PHE A 35 8.58 -0.98 -7.05
CA PHE A 35 7.15 -0.67 -6.95
C PHE A 35 6.38 -1.72 -6.15
N MET A 36 6.72 -3.00 -6.30
CA MET A 36 6.16 -4.10 -5.53
C MET A 36 6.44 -3.92 -4.02
N LEU A 37 7.67 -3.62 -3.64
CA LEU A 37 8.04 -3.36 -2.25
C LEU A 37 7.41 -2.08 -1.72
N THR A 38 7.31 -1.01 -2.52
CA THR A 38 6.57 0.20 -2.15
C THR A 38 5.13 -0.12 -1.78
N ASN A 39 4.47 -0.95 -2.59
CA ASN A 39 3.10 -1.41 -2.33
C ASN A 39 3.02 -2.26 -1.05
N ALA A 40 3.92 -3.23 -0.89
CA ALA A 40 3.94 -4.13 0.27
C ALA A 40 4.22 -3.39 1.58
N PHE A 41 5.18 -2.47 1.61
CA PHE A 41 5.48 -1.67 2.81
C PHE A 41 4.37 -0.66 3.14
N SER A 42 3.69 -0.10 2.14
CA SER A 42 2.51 0.74 2.37
C SER A 42 1.35 -0.08 2.93
N SER A 43 1.16 -1.32 2.46
CA SER A 43 0.20 -2.26 3.03
C SER A 43 0.55 -2.63 4.47
N PHE A 44 1.83 -2.91 4.75
CA PHE A 44 2.34 -3.18 6.09
C PHE A 44 2.01 -2.04 7.06
N CYS A 45 2.25 -0.79 6.64
CA CYS A 45 1.89 0.41 7.42
C CYS A 45 0.37 0.47 7.68
N MET A 46 -0.46 0.28 6.65
CA MET A 46 -1.91 0.30 6.76
C MET A 46 -2.44 -0.80 7.68
N PHE A 47 -1.89 -2.02 7.59
CA PHE A 47 -2.30 -3.14 8.44
C PHE A 47 -1.88 -2.94 9.89
N GLY A 48 -0.79 -2.24 10.16
CA GLY A 48 -0.46 -1.78 11.51
C GLY A 48 -1.61 -0.99 12.13
N TYR A 49 -2.19 -0.05 11.40
CA TYR A 49 -3.39 0.67 11.82
C TYR A 49 -4.61 -0.24 11.98
N ILE A 50 -4.99 -0.97 10.93
CA ILE A 50 -6.23 -1.76 10.92
C ILE A 50 -6.26 -2.78 12.05
N SER A 51 -5.12 -3.44 12.33
CA SER A 51 -5.04 -4.52 13.34
C SER A 51 -5.19 -4.01 14.76
N ASN A 52 -4.72 -2.80 15.06
CA ASN A 52 -4.67 -2.28 16.43
C ASN A 52 -5.59 -1.07 16.67
N ALA A 53 -6.27 -0.57 15.64
CA ALA A 53 -7.13 0.62 15.77
C ALA A 53 -8.23 0.45 16.83
N THR A 54 -8.84 -0.73 16.93
CA THR A 54 -9.87 -1.03 17.92
C THR A 54 -9.33 -0.89 19.34
N TYR A 55 -8.16 -1.47 19.62
CA TYR A 55 -7.54 -1.43 20.94
C TYR A 55 -7.14 -0.01 21.32
N VAL A 56 -6.54 0.75 20.43
CA VAL A 56 -6.11 2.12 20.68
C VAL A 56 -7.30 3.07 20.84
N LEU A 57 -8.31 2.99 19.99
CA LEU A 57 -9.43 3.93 20.01
C LEU A 57 -10.44 3.62 21.12
N GLN A 58 -10.68 2.34 21.46
CA GLN A 58 -11.63 1.96 22.51
C GLN A 58 -10.97 1.79 23.89
N GLY A 59 -9.67 1.44 23.95
CA GLY A 59 -8.90 1.33 25.18
C GLY A 59 -8.46 2.73 25.69
N PRO A 60 -7.21 3.16 25.40
CA PRO A 60 -6.68 4.42 25.94
C PRO A 60 -7.51 5.66 25.59
N LEU A 61 -8.11 5.70 24.40
CA LEU A 61 -8.92 6.84 23.95
C LEU A 61 -10.40 6.77 24.40
N GLY A 62 -10.84 5.65 24.95
CA GLY A 62 -12.15 5.49 25.57
C GLY A 62 -13.36 5.65 24.64
N LEU A 63 -13.19 5.47 23.32
CA LEU A 63 -14.32 5.59 22.40
C LEU A 63 -15.31 4.43 22.58
N SER A 64 -16.59 4.76 22.55
CA SER A 64 -17.63 3.72 22.46
C SER A 64 -17.51 2.92 21.15
N PRO A 65 -18.00 1.66 21.09
CA PRO A 65 -18.01 0.88 19.85
C PRO A 65 -18.69 1.61 18.68
N MET A 66 -19.73 2.38 18.97
CA MET A 66 -20.43 3.18 17.96
C MET A 66 -19.55 4.34 17.43
N ALA A 67 -18.85 5.05 18.31
CA ALA A 67 -17.95 6.13 17.93
C ALA A 67 -16.75 5.58 17.11
N PHE A 68 -16.19 4.45 17.51
CA PHE A 68 -15.17 3.73 16.74
C PHE A 68 -15.68 3.37 15.32
N ALA A 69 -16.90 2.83 15.22
CA ALA A 69 -17.49 2.48 13.92
C ALA A 69 -17.61 3.71 13.00
N TRP A 70 -18.01 4.87 13.54
CA TRP A 70 -18.06 6.11 12.77
C TRP A 70 -16.70 6.60 12.31
N VAL A 71 -15.67 6.54 13.15
CA VAL A 71 -14.29 6.88 12.75
C VAL A 71 -13.81 5.97 11.63
N PHE A 72 -14.08 4.67 11.76
CA PHE A 72 -13.66 3.68 10.75
C PHE A 72 -14.41 3.87 9.43
N ALA A 73 -15.72 4.10 9.48
CA ALA A 73 -16.54 4.38 8.31
C ALA A 73 -16.11 5.67 7.61
N PHE A 74 -15.80 6.73 8.36
CA PHE A 74 -15.30 7.98 7.83
C PHE A 74 -13.96 7.79 7.10
N ASN A 75 -13.03 7.05 7.70
CA ASN A 75 -11.75 6.73 7.06
C ASN A 75 -11.91 5.91 5.77
N ALA A 76 -12.85 4.98 5.73
CA ALA A 76 -13.19 4.22 4.53
C ALA A 76 -13.78 5.13 3.42
N LEU A 77 -14.67 6.04 3.79
CA LEU A 77 -15.23 7.04 2.87
C LEU A 77 -14.15 7.98 2.33
N LEU A 78 -13.25 8.46 3.18
CA LEU A 78 -12.10 9.27 2.75
C LEU A 78 -11.24 8.51 1.75
N SER A 79 -10.87 7.27 2.07
CA SER A 79 -10.05 6.44 1.17
C SER A 79 -10.74 6.25 -0.19
N THR A 80 -12.04 5.95 -0.19
CA THR A 80 -12.81 5.80 -1.43
C THR A 80 -12.91 7.12 -2.21
N GLY A 81 -13.19 8.23 -1.53
CA GLY A 81 -13.27 9.55 -2.14
C GLY A 81 -11.95 9.95 -2.79
N PHE A 82 -10.83 9.77 -2.10
CA PHE A 82 -9.51 10.06 -2.64
C PHE A 82 -9.07 9.08 -3.73
N ALA A 83 -9.54 7.85 -3.72
CA ALA A 83 -9.35 6.92 -4.84
C ALA A 83 -10.05 7.44 -6.11
N LEU A 84 -11.25 7.98 -6.01
CA LEU A 84 -11.94 8.63 -7.14
C LEU A 84 -11.21 9.90 -7.60
N VAL A 85 -10.70 10.70 -6.68
CA VAL A 85 -9.83 11.85 -7.00
C VAL A 85 -8.57 11.39 -7.73
N ASN A 86 -7.91 10.32 -7.26
CA ASN A 86 -6.73 9.76 -7.90
C ASN A 86 -7.01 9.34 -9.36
N VAL A 87 -8.16 8.72 -9.64
CA VAL A 87 -8.56 8.38 -11.02
C VAL A 87 -8.62 9.61 -11.93
N ARG A 88 -9.09 10.75 -11.45
CA ARG A 88 -9.09 12.00 -12.22
C ARG A 88 -7.68 12.58 -12.38
N LEU A 89 -6.87 12.49 -11.34
CA LEU A 89 -5.51 13.04 -11.34
C LEU A 89 -4.53 12.28 -12.24
N ILE A 90 -4.75 11.00 -12.51
CA ILE A 90 -3.93 10.18 -13.42
C ILE A 90 -3.90 10.77 -14.84
N SER A 91 -4.94 11.49 -15.28
CA SER A 91 -4.94 12.17 -16.59
C SER A 91 -4.03 13.40 -16.66
N HIS A 92 -3.70 14.01 -15.52
CA HIS A 92 -2.94 15.26 -15.43
C HIS A 92 -1.52 15.06 -14.85
N PHE A 93 -1.34 14.06 -14.00
CA PHE A 93 -0.08 13.82 -13.28
C PHE A 93 0.49 12.44 -13.61
N THR A 94 1.81 12.32 -13.51
CA THR A 94 2.45 11.02 -13.69
C THR A 94 2.15 10.10 -12.50
N PRO A 95 2.04 8.78 -12.70
CA PRO A 95 1.85 7.83 -11.59
C PRO A 95 2.91 7.97 -10.50
N ARG A 96 4.15 8.29 -10.87
CA ARG A 96 5.24 8.54 -9.92
C ARG A 96 4.96 9.74 -9.03
N THR A 97 4.46 10.84 -9.58
CA THR A 97 4.07 12.02 -8.78
C THR A 97 2.98 11.67 -7.78
N LEU A 98 1.98 10.90 -8.20
CA LEU A 98 0.88 10.48 -7.33
C LEU A 98 1.36 9.54 -6.22
N ILE A 99 2.30 8.63 -6.51
CA ILE A 99 2.93 7.78 -5.48
C ILE A 99 3.69 8.66 -4.47
N ILE A 100 4.48 9.63 -4.92
CA ILE A 100 5.21 10.56 -4.03
C ILE A 100 4.23 11.32 -3.14
N THR A 101 3.14 11.85 -3.71
CA THR A 101 2.09 12.52 -2.94
C THR A 101 1.53 11.60 -1.87
N GLY A 102 1.18 10.37 -2.22
CA GLY A 102 0.69 9.38 -1.25
C GLY A 102 1.73 9.07 -0.15
N LEU A 103 2.99 8.82 -0.53
CA LEU A 103 4.07 8.56 0.43
C LEU A 103 4.31 9.75 1.37
N THR A 104 4.19 10.99 0.88
CA THR A 104 4.32 12.20 1.70
C THR A 104 3.16 12.30 2.70
N ILE A 105 1.93 12.07 2.25
CA ILE A 105 0.74 12.05 3.11
C ILE A 105 0.89 10.95 4.17
N ALA A 106 1.34 9.74 3.79
CA ALA A 106 1.58 8.65 4.74
C ALA A 106 2.63 9.02 5.79
N ALA A 107 3.77 9.57 5.36
CA ALA A 107 4.84 10.01 6.26
C ALA A 107 4.34 11.09 7.24
N THR A 108 3.56 12.06 6.78
CA THR A 108 2.94 13.08 7.64
C THR A 108 2.01 12.43 8.67
N GLY A 109 1.15 11.49 8.25
CA GLY A 109 0.28 10.75 9.16
C GLY A 109 1.05 9.96 10.22
N VAL A 110 2.12 9.27 9.81
CA VAL A 110 2.98 8.51 10.74
C VAL A 110 3.70 9.44 11.71
N VAL A 111 4.21 10.58 11.27
CA VAL A 111 4.83 11.60 12.14
C VAL A 111 3.82 12.13 13.16
N MET A 112 2.60 12.45 12.72
CA MET A 112 1.54 12.90 13.65
C MET A 112 1.21 11.82 14.68
N LEU A 113 1.10 10.56 14.30
CA LEU A 113 0.86 9.44 15.22
C LEU A 113 2.04 9.21 16.16
N THR A 114 3.26 9.41 15.70
CA THR A 114 4.47 9.33 16.54
C THR A 114 4.45 10.44 17.61
N ILE A 115 4.17 11.66 17.21
CA ILE A 115 4.03 12.78 18.13
C ILE A 115 2.88 12.53 19.13
N SER A 116 1.73 12.08 18.63
CA SER A 116 0.56 11.74 19.45
C SER A 116 0.89 10.70 20.53
N THR A 117 1.62 9.64 20.15
CA THR A 117 1.88 8.50 21.03
C THR A 117 3.02 8.75 22.01
N PHE A 118 4.08 9.45 21.61
CA PHE A 118 5.29 9.59 22.42
C PHE A 118 5.39 10.91 23.17
N LEU A 119 4.68 11.98 22.73
CA LEU A 119 4.82 13.32 23.30
C LEU A 119 3.53 13.88 23.92
N LEU A 120 2.36 13.43 23.50
CA LEU A 120 1.10 14.11 23.81
C LEU A 120 0.00 13.22 24.44
N ASP A 121 0.34 12.02 24.93
CA ASP A 121 -0.61 11.09 25.56
C ASP A 121 -1.88 10.82 24.72
N LEU A 122 -1.70 10.61 23.42
CA LEU A 122 -2.75 10.20 22.47
C LEU A 122 -3.95 11.17 22.40
N PRO A 123 -3.79 12.45 22.05
CA PRO A 123 -4.96 13.31 21.86
C PRO A 123 -5.82 12.80 20.71
N LEU A 124 -7.12 12.62 20.98
CA LEU A 124 -8.09 11.96 20.07
C LEU A 124 -8.06 12.54 18.65
N ILE A 125 -8.14 13.85 18.52
CA ILE A 125 -8.22 14.51 17.21
C ILE A 125 -6.95 14.25 16.39
N LEU A 126 -5.77 14.43 16.99
CA LEU A 126 -4.49 14.23 16.32
C LEU A 126 -4.31 12.78 15.87
N THR A 127 -4.71 11.82 16.70
CA THR A 127 -4.67 10.38 16.41
C THR A 127 -5.61 10.04 15.25
N CYS A 128 -6.87 10.52 15.30
CA CYS A 128 -7.84 10.27 14.23
C CYS A 128 -7.41 10.90 12.89
N VAL A 129 -6.83 12.11 12.91
CA VAL A 129 -6.30 12.76 11.70
C VAL A 129 -5.11 11.96 11.15
N GLY A 130 -4.21 11.48 11.99
CA GLY A 130 -3.11 10.61 11.58
C GLY A 130 -3.60 9.35 10.86
N PHE A 131 -4.61 8.68 11.40
CA PHE A 131 -5.24 7.52 10.75
C PHE A 131 -5.91 7.88 9.41
N ALA A 132 -6.62 8.99 9.35
CA ALA A 132 -7.26 9.48 8.12
C ALA A 132 -6.23 9.76 7.02
N LEU A 133 -5.08 10.33 7.36
CA LEU A 133 -3.98 10.55 6.42
C LEU A 133 -3.41 9.23 5.88
N ILE A 134 -3.22 8.21 6.73
CA ILE A 134 -2.76 6.89 6.28
C ILE A 134 -3.76 6.26 5.29
N MET A 135 -5.05 6.32 5.56
CA MET A 135 -6.08 5.80 4.67
C MET A 135 -6.12 6.56 3.34
N THR A 136 -6.05 7.87 3.40
CA THR A 136 -5.98 8.73 2.20
C THR A 136 -4.72 8.44 1.37
N ALA A 137 -3.57 8.27 2.00
CA ALA A 137 -2.31 7.98 1.34
C ALA A 137 -2.38 6.71 0.48
N ASN A 138 -3.01 5.65 1.01
CA ASN A 138 -3.14 4.37 0.31
C ASN A 138 -3.97 4.48 -0.98
N ALA A 139 -4.92 5.40 -1.06
CA ALA A 139 -5.68 5.68 -2.28
C ALA A 139 -4.77 6.14 -3.44
N PHE A 140 -3.67 6.82 -3.15
CA PHE A 140 -2.69 7.25 -4.14
C PHE A 140 -1.60 6.20 -4.40
N ILE A 141 -1.22 5.42 -3.38
CA ILE A 141 -0.08 4.49 -3.50
C ILE A 141 -0.48 3.20 -4.19
N PHE A 142 -1.53 2.51 -3.74
CA PHE A 142 -1.81 1.13 -4.17
C PHE A 142 -2.08 1.00 -5.65
N GLY A 143 -3.00 1.77 -6.19
CA GLY A 143 -3.34 1.71 -7.61
C GLY A 143 -2.17 2.07 -8.52
N ASN A 144 -1.47 3.16 -8.18
CA ASN A 144 -0.39 3.66 -9.00
C ASN A 144 0.87 2.79 -8.93
N SER A 145 1.29 2.32 -7.73
CA SER A 145 2.45 1.45 -7.59
C SER A 145 2.19 0.06 -8.18
N GLY A 146 0.98 -0.48 -8.01
CA GLY A 146 0.57 -1.74 -8.61
C GLY A 146 0.59 -1.67 -10.14
N ALA A 147 0.00 -0.62 -10.73
CA ALA A 147 0.01 -0.42 -12.17
C ALA A 147 1.43 -0.25 -12.73
N GLN A 148 2.31 0.49 -12.03
CA GLN A 148 3.71 0.64 -12.43
C GLN A 148 4.46 -0.68 -12.34
N ALA A 149 4.32 -1.45 -11.26
CA ALA A 149 4.92 -2.77 -11.15
C ALA A 149 4.49 -3.68 -12.30
N MET A 150 3.19 -3.78 -12.58
CA MET A 150 2.67 -4.60 -13.67
C MET A 150 3.14 -4.12 -15.04
N SER A 151 3.35 -2.82 -15.25
CA SER A 151 3.86 -2.28 -16.51
C SER A 151 5.30 -2.67 -16.80
N GLU A 152 6.11 -2.89 -15.77
CA GLU A 152 7.51 -3.33 -15.90
C GLU A 152 7.64 -4.84 -16.14
N ALA A 153 6.63 -5.63 -15.79
CA ALA A 153 6.65 -7.10 -15.89
C ALA A 153 5.57 -7.65 -16.84
N ARG A 154 5.26 -6.92 -17.93
CA ARG A 154 4.16 -7.26 -18.87
C ARG A 154 4.22 -8.66 -19.44
N GLU A 155 5.41 -9.14 -19.78
CA GLU A 155 5.63 -10.48 -20.37
C GLU A 155 5.34 -11.61 -19.36
N HIS A 156 5.35 -11.30 -18.06
CA HIS A 156 5.14 -12.23 -16.96
C HIS A 156 4.03 -11.79 -16.01
N ALA A 157 2.97 -11.14 -16.55
CA ALA A 157 1.93 -10.48 -15.77
C ALA A 157 1.28 -11.39 -14.71
N GLY A 158 1.00 -12.65 -15.05
CA GLY A 158 0.42 -13.62 -14.11
C GLY A 158 1.36 -13.92 -12.93
N THR A 159 2.65 -14.17 -13.20
CA THR A 159 3.66 -14.39 -12.15
C THR A 159 3.87 -13.13 -11.31
N ALA A 160 3.95 -11.96 -11.94
CA ALA A 160 4.12 -10.68 -11.27
C ALA A 160 2.97 -10.39 -10.28
N SER A 161 1.72 -10.59 -10.72
CA SER A 161 0.54 -10.43 -9.88
C SER A 161 0.54 -11.39 -8.68
N SER A 162 0.88 -12.66 -8.91
CA SER A 162 0.97 -13.66 -7.84
C SER A 162 2.04 -13.31 -6.80
N VAL A 163 3.23 -12.89 -7.25
CA VAL A 163 4.33 -12.48 -6.36
C VAL A 163 3.95 -11.26 -5.53
N MET A 164 3.32 -10.26 -6.15
CA MET A 164 2.83 -9.08 -5.44
C MET A 164 1.81 -9.46 -4.36
N GLY A 165 0.83 -10.31 -4.70
CA GLY A 165 -0.19 -10.77 -3.75
C GLY A 165 0.39 -11.55 -2.58
N VAL A 166 1.32 -12.47 -2.86
CA VAL A 166 2.01 -13.25 -1.80
C VAL A 166 2.81 -12.34 -0.88
N LEU A 167 3.63 -11.43 -1.45
CA LEU A 167 4.44 -10.52 -0.65
C LEU A 167 3.57 -9.61 0.22
N GLN A 168 2.49 -9.08 -0.34
CA GLN A 168 1.54 -8.26 0.42
C GLN A 168 0.89 -9.05 1.56
N SER A 169 0.49 -10.30 1.31
CA SER A 169 -0.10 -11.17 2.34
C SER A 169 0.89 -11.47 3.47
N ILE A 170 2.16 -11.73 3.13
CA ILE A 170 3.22 -11.94 4.12
C ILE A 170 3.44 -10.66 4.93
N ALA A 171 3.55 -9.51 4.26
CA ALA A 171 3.72 -8.23 4.94
C ALA A 171 2.58 -7.96 5.93
N ASN A 172 1.33 -8.16 5.52
CA ASN A 172 0.16 -7.97 6.37
C ASN A 172 0.10 -8.98 7.53
N GLY A 173 0.43 -10.25 7.23
CA GLY A 173 0.48 -11.32 8.24
C GLY A 173 1.54 -11.09 9.32
N ILE A 174 2.62 -10.38 9.00
CA ILE A 174 3.66 -9.97 9.96
C ILE A 174 3.25 -8.67 10.69
N ALA A 175 2.67 -7.70 9.97
CA ALA A 175 2.29 -6.41 10.54
C ALA A 175 1.26 -6.56 11.68
N ALA A 176 0.25 -7.40 11.48
CA ALA A 176 -0.85 -7.55 12.43
C ALA A 176 -0.40 -8.01 13.83
N PRO A 177 0.31 -9.15 14.01
CA PRO A 177 0.76 -9.59 15.33
C PRO A 177 1.78 -8.62 15.94
N LEU A 178 2.65 -8.00 15.15
CA LEU A 178 3.59 -7.01 15.66
C LEU A 178 2.88 -5.76 16.18
N ALA A 179 1.89 -5.26 15.46
CA ALA A 179 1.15 -4.07 15.87
C ALA A 179 0.34 -4.30 17.15
N THR A 180 -0.15 -5.52 17.39
CA THR A 180 -0.97 -5.88 18.54
C THR A 180 -0.16 -6.41 19.74
N SER A 181 1.16 -6.57 19.61
CA SER A 181 2.02 -7.18 20.64
C SER A 181 2.07 -6.41 21.97
N GLY A 182 1.67 -5.13 21.98
CA GLY A 182 1.67 -4.26 23.16
C GLY A 182 0.34 -4.20 23.94
N GLY A 183 -0.64 -5.03 23.62
CA GLY A 183 -1.98 -4.93 24.23
C GLY A 183 -2.61 -3.56 23.94
N ASP A 184 -2.97 -2.81 25.01
CA ASP A 184 -3.61 -1.50 24.89
C ASP A 184 -2.63 -0.36 24.50
N SER A 185 -1.35 -0.67 24.36
CA SER A 185 -0.34 0.33 23.98
C SER A 185 -0.36 0.61 22.47
N ALA A 186 -0.38 1.90 22.11
CA ALA A 186 -0.26 2.33 20.72
C ALA A 186 1.19 2.22 20.16
N VAL A 187 2.19 2.04 21.04
CA VAL A 187 3.62 2.07 20.65
C VAL A 187 3.99 1.04 19.59
N PRO A 188 3.67 -0.27 19.72
CA PRO A 188 4.04 -1.23 18.69
C PRO A 188 3.37 -0.94 17.33
N MET A 189 2.12 -0.50 17.35
CA MET A 189 1.40 -0.07 16.14
C MET A 189 2.16 1.05 15.41
N VAL A 190 2.55 2.10 16.13
CA VAL A 190 3.26 3.24 15.54
C VAL A 190 4.63 2.83 15.03
N LEU A 191 5.35 1.95 15.73
CA LEU A 191 6.63 1.41 15.26
C LEU A 191 6.48 0.61 13.95
N VAL A 192 5.47 -0.25 13.86
CA VAL A 192 5.13 -0.97 12.61
C VAL A 192 4.84 0.00 11.49
N MET A 193 4.07 1.06 11.75
CA MET A 193 3.74 2.07 10.77
C MET A 193 4.96 2.89 10.33
N MET A 194 5.88 3.21 11.24
CA MET A 194 7.15 3.85 10.92
C MET A 194 8.00 2.98 10.00
N VAL A 195 8.18 1.71 10.34
CA VAL A 195 8.94 0.75 9.50
C VAL A 195 8.31 0.65 8.11
N GLY A 196 6.99 0.53 8.03
CA GLY A 196 6.26 0.49 6.76
C GLY A 196 6.46 1.75 5.93
N SER A 197 6.33 2.93 6.52
CA SER A 197 6.49 4.20 5.83
C SER A 197 7.92 4.42 5.33
N VAL A 198 8.92 4.19 6.19
CA VAL A 198 10.35 4.31 5.82
C VAL A 198 10.71 3.28 4.74
N GLY A 199 10.25 2.03 4.90
CA GLY A 199 10.47 0.97 3.91
C GLY A 199 9.86 1.29 2.55
N ALA A 200 8.66 1.87 2.51
CA ALA A 200 8.00 2.29 1.27
C ALA A 200 8.77 3.42 0.56
N TRP A 201 9.25 4.42 1.30
CA TRP A 201 10.10 5.49 0.78
C TRP A 201 11.43 4.97 0.24
N PHE A 202 12.10 4.09 1.00
CA PHE A 202 13.35 3.46 0.57
C PHE A 202 13.16 2.64 -0.71
N ALA A 203 12.14 1.80 -0.76
CA ALA A 203 11.84 0.98 -1.93
C ALA A 203 11.58 1.84 -3.17
N PHE A 204 10.81 2.91 -3.03
CA PHE A 204 10.50 3.82 -4.11
C PHE A 204 11.73 4.57 -4.63
N TRP A 205 12.51 5.19 -3.74
CA TRP A 205 13.62 6.04 -4.14
C TRP A 205 14.89 5.29 -4.51
N VAL A 206 15.18 4.16 -3.87
CA VAL A 206 16.44 3.44 -4.06
C VAL A 206 16.29 2.32 -5.10
N ILE A 207 15.18 1.57 -5.04
CA ILE A 207 15.01 0.36 -5.84
C ILE A 207 14.24 0.66 -7.13
N ALA A 208 13.16 1.46 -7.07
CA ALA A 208 12.34 1.78 -8.25
C ALA A 208 13.00 2.81 -9.21
N ARG A 209 14.22 3.26 -8.94
CA ARG A 209 15.00 4.11 -9.86
C ARG A 209 15.31 3.34 -11.14
N GLY A 210 14.92 3.89 -12.29
CA GLY A 210 15.22 3.30 -13.61
C GLY A 210 14.02 2.73 -14.36
N GLY A 211 12.81 2.79 -13.81
CA GLY A 211 11.60 2.44 -14.54
C GLY A 211 11.45 3.33 -15.80
N LYS A 212 11.13 2.70 -16.93
CA LYS A 212 10.96 3.40 -18.21
C LYS A 212 9.86 4.45 -18.07
N HIS A 213 10.19 5.72 -18.28
CA HIS A 213 9.20 6.74 -18.59
C HIS A 213 8.59 6.35 -19.95
N THR A 214 7.41 5.78 -19.95
CA THR A 214 6.62 5.68 -21.17
C THR A 214 5.90 7.02 -21.32
N PRO A 215 6.33 7.91 -22.25
CA PRO A 215 5.53 9.10 -22.58
C PRO A 215 4.21 8.60 -23.13
N ARG A 216 3.09 9.04 -22.59
CA ARG A 216 1.77 8.83 -23.17
C ARG A 216 1.69 9.71 -24.43
N HIS A 217 2.09 9.19 -25.58
CA HIS A 217 1.49 9.61 -26.82
C HIS A 217 0.17 8.83 -26.97
N LEU A 218 -0.90 9.40 -26.46
CA LEU A 218 -2.24 9.14 -26.96
C LEU A 218 -2.32 9.83 -28.32
N SER A 219 -1.92 9.14 -29.39
CA SER A 219 -2.42 9.45 -30.72
C SER A 219 -3.88 8.96 -30.72
N LEU A 220 -4.78 9.91 -30.55
CA LEU A 220 -6.17 9.77 -30.99
C LEU A 220 -6.13 10.03 -32.50
N ASP A 221 -6.02 8.97 -33.29
CA ASP A 221 -6.45 8.92 -34.67
C ASP A 221 -7.69 8.03 -34.77
#